data_fdbbad774798da738c068f5b9381146e
#
_entry.id   fdbbad774798da738c068f5b9381146e
#
_cell.length_a   1.000
_cell.length_b   1.000
_cell.length_c   1.000
_cell.angle_alpha   90.00
_cell.angle_beta   90.00
_cell.angle_gamma   90.00
#
_symmetry.space_group_name_H-M   'P 1'
#
loop_
_entity.id
_entity.type
_entity.pdbx_description
1 polymer ?
#
loop_
_entity_poly.entity_id
_entity_poly.type
_entity_poly.pdbx_seq_one_letter_code
_entity_poly.pdbx_strand_id
1 'polypeptide(L)'
;MKKYKVETIVGIFVFLGLLCIGYMTVKLGKVSFFQDEFYPISAKFISVTGLREGNPVDIMGIEVGRVEKITMDQENQKAIVEIKIKKGVKIYDDAIASIKTEGLMGDQYISIDPGGAGTLLGPHGTITETQAPVDILGLIGKYAFGDVKKQEK
;
A
#
# COMPACT_ATOMS: atom_id res chain seq x y z
N MET A 1 31.53 37.46 -34.24
CA MET A 1 31.61 35.97 -34.16
C MET A 1 31.67 35.39 -32.75
N LYS A 2 31.68 36.19 -31.68
CA LYS A 2 31.70 35.65 -30.28
C LYS A 2 30.30 35.38 -29.67
N LYS A 3 29.23 36.04 -30.15
CA LYS A 3 27.88 35.89 -29.59
C LYS A 3 27.31 34.48 -29.80
N TYR A 4 27.43 33.91 -30.98
CA TYR A 4 26.86 32.57 -31.25
C TYR A 4 27.46 31.43 -30.43
N LYS A 5 28.71 31.58 -29.94
CA LYS A 5 29.36 30.56 -29.09
C LYS A 5 28.71 30.46 -27.72
N VAL A 6 28.31 31.60 -27.17
CA VAL A 6 27.65 31.64 -25.83
C VAL A 6 26.25 31.07 -25.92
N GLU A 7 25.49 31.44 -26.95
CA GLU A 7 24.15 30.93 -27.18
C GLU A 7 24.14 29.41 -27.40
N THR A 8 25.11 28.87 -28.13
CA THR A 8 25.26 27.42 -28.34
C THR A 8 25.58 26.70 -27.01
N ILE A 9 26.48 27.25 -26.20
CA ILE A 9 26.86 26.66 -24.91
C ILE A 9 25.65 26.63 -23.97
N VAL A 10 24.88 27.72 -23.91
CA VAL A 10 23.65 27.79 -23.08
C VAL A 10 22.61 26.79 -23.59
N GLY A 11 22.44 26.66 -24.91
CA GLY A 11 21.52 25.68 -25.50
C GLY A 11 21.88 24.24 -25.14
N ILE A 12 23.16 23.88 -25.20
CA ILE A 12 23.65 22.54 -24.80
C ILE A 12 23.43 22.32 -23.31
N PHE A 13 23.69 23.32 -22.48
CA PHE A 13 23.52 23.21 -21.04
C PHE A 13 22.02 22.96 -20.65
N VAL A 14 21.10 23.72 -21.26
CA VAL A 14 19.66 23.54 -21.07
C VAL A 14 19.21 22.17 -21.54
N PHE A 15 19.68 21.73 -22.72
CA PHE A 15 19.36 20.40 -23.22
C PHE A 15 19.84 19.27 -22.28
N LEU A 16 21.07 19.39 -21.77
CA LEU A 16 21.60 18.43 -20.78
C LEU A 16 20.78 18.43 -19.48
N GLY A 17 20.37 19.61 -19.00
CA GLY A 17 19.52 19.76 -17.83
C GLY A 17 18.16 19.06 -18.01
N LEU A 18 17.52 19.23 -19.16
CA LEU A 18 16.27 18.54 -19.49
C LEU A 18 16.44 17.01 -19.54
N LEU A 19 17.54 16.52 -20.10
CA LEU A 19 17.84 15.10 -20.11
C LEU A 19 18.05 14.55 -18.68
N CYS A 20 18.75 15.29 -17.82
CA CYS A 20 18.93 14.90 -16.41
C CYS A 20 17.60 14.86 -15.67
N ILE A 21 16.74 15.86 -15.85
CA ILE A 21 15.39 15.88 -15.23
C ILE A 21 14.57 14.70 -15.73
N GLY A 22 14.53 14.46 -17.04
CA GLY A 22 13.84 13.33 -17.65
C GLY A 22 14.32 11.99 -17.08
N TYR A 23 15.64 11.80 -17.01
CA TYR A 23 16.24 10.60 -16.41
C TYR A 23 15.87 10.41 -14.93
N MET A 24 15.93 11.49 -14.15
CA MET A 24 15.54 11.47 -12.75
C MET A 24 14.06 11.13 -12.57
N THR A 25 13.19 11.71 -13.41
CA THR A 25 11.74 11.45 -13.36
C THR A 25 11.43 9.97 -13.61
N VAL A 26 12.07 9.36 -14.58
CA VAL A 26 11.91 7.93 -14.90
C VAL A 26 12.50 7.06 -13.78
N LYS A 27 13.66 7.39 -13.27
CA LYS A 27 14.36 6.61 -12.25
C LYS A 27 13.68 6.69 -10.87
N LEU A 28 13.24 7.88 -10.45
CA LEU A 28 12.58 8.07 -9.15
C LEU A 28 11.09 7.73 -9.20
N GLY A 29 10.44 7.88 -10.36
CA GLY A 29 9.02 7.60 -10.51
C GLY A 29 8.65 6.11 -10.34
N LYS A 30 9.66 5.21 -10.17
CA LYS A 30 9.43 3.74 -10.13
C LYS A 30 8.39 3.29 -11.17
N VAL A 31 8.44 3.95 -12.34
CA VAL A 31 7.57 3.55 -13.44
C VAL A 31 8.09 2.19 -13.90
N SER A 32 7.54 1.14 -13.33
CA SER A 32 7.78 -0.23 -13.81
C SER A 32 7.14 -0.36 -15.18
N PHE A 33 7.89 0.04 -16.22
CA PHE A 33 7.54 -0.23 -17.63
C PHE A 33 7.60 -1.73 -17.92
N PHE A 34 8.29 -2.49 -17.09
CA PHE A 34 8.20 -3.95 -17.10
C PHE A 34 7.01 -4.32 -16.24
N GLN A 35 5.99 -4.84 -16.86
CA GLN A 35 4.83 -5.47 -16.28
C GLN A 35 5.36 -6.63 -15.42
N ASP A 36 5.76 -6.33 -14.18
CA ASP A 36 5.91 -7.37 -13.18
C ASP A 36 4.59 -8.13 -13.20
N GLU A 37 4.68 -9.41 -13.42
CA GLU A 37 3.51 -10.24 -13.50
C GLU A 37 2.84 -10.27 -12.13
N PHE A 38 1.88 -9.41 -11.93
CA PHE A 38 1.02 -9.37 -10.75
C PHE A 38 -0.28 -10.13 -11.03
N TYR A 39 -0.88 -10.65 -9.99
CA TYR A 39 -2.24 -11.11 -10.03
C TYR A 39 -3.07 -10.38 -8.96
N PRO A 40 -4.32 -10.04 -9.28
CA PRO A 40 -5.19 -9.34 -8.35
C PRO A 40 -5.83 -10.34 -7.37
N ILE A 41 -5.90 -9.94 -6.11
CA ILE A 41 -6.70 -10.58 -5.06
C ILE A 41 -7.50 -9.50 -4.33
N SER A 42 -8.52 -9.90 -3.60
CA SER A 42 -9.33 -9.00 -2.79
C SER A 42 -9.29 -9.38 -1.32
N ALA A 43 -9.44 -8.42 -0.43
CA ALA A 43 -9.62 -8.65 0.99
C ALA A 43 -10.77 -7.79 1.52
N LYS A 44 -11.62 -8.33 2.40
CA LYS A 44 -12.81 -7.65 2.94
C LYS A 44 -12.56 -7.26 4.38
N PHE A 45 -12.39 -5.98 4.64
CA PHE A 45 -12.15 -5.43 5.98
C PHE A 45 -13.40 -4.76 6.55
N ILE A 46 -13.54 -4.78 7.88
CA ILE A 46 -14.56 -4.00 8.59
C ILE A 46 -14.17 -2.52 8.59
N SER A 47 -12.88 -2.21 8.68
CA SER A 47 -12.34 -0.85 8.64
C SER A 47 -10.97 -0.84 7.99
N VAL A 48 -10.72 0.20 7.20
CA VAL A 48 -9.43 0.45 6.50
C VAL A 48 -8.87 1.81 6.89
N THR A 49 -9.15 2.28 8.10
CA THR A 49 -8.71 3.60 8.57
C THR A 49 -7.21 3.78 8.39
N GLY A 50 -6.82 4.81 7.66
CA GLY A 50 -5.42 5.16 7.38
C GLY A 50 -4.77 4.42 6.20
N LEU A 51 -5.36 3.33 5.71
CA LEU A 51 -4.88 2.64 4.52
C LEU A 51 -5.19 3.45 3.26
N ARG A 52 -4.26 3.49 2.33
CA ARG A 52 -4.38 4.23 1.06
C ARG A 52 -3.98 3.35 -0.12
N GLU A 53 -4.44 3.71 -1.30
CA GLU A 53 -3.97 3.15 -2.55
C GLU A 53 -2.46 3.38 -2.70
N GLY A 54 -1.73 2.36 -3.16
CA GLY A 54 -0.27 2.38 -3.25
C GLY A 54 0.47 1.89 -2.00
N ASN A 55 -0.20 1.73 -0.85
CA ASN A 55 0.45 1.19 0.34
C ASN A 55 0.99 -0.22 0.10
N PRO A 56 2.15 -0.58 0.70
CA PRO A 56 2.77 -1.87 0.49
C PRO A 56 1.96 -3.02 1.11
N VAL A 57 2.15 -4.20 0.54
CA VAL A 57 1.61 -5.45 1.06
C VAL A 57 2.77 -6.41 1.30
N ASP A 58 2.88 -6.89 2.52
CA ASP A 58 3.99 -7.72 3.01
C ASP A 58 3.54 -9.13 3.37
N ILE A 59 4.44 -10.07 3.14
CA ILE A 59 4.40 -11.41 3.72
C ILE A 59 5.71 -11.62 4.47
N MET A 60 5.64 -11.93 5.76
CA MET A 60 6.83 -12.13 6.61
C MET A 60 7.83 -10.95 6.59
N GLY A 61 7.33 -9.70 6.41
CA GLY A 61 8.18 -8.51 6.31
C GLY A 61 8.81 -8.26 4.93
N ILE A 62 8.44 -9.03 3.92
CA ILE A 62 8.93 -8.87 2.54
C ILE A 62 7.81 -8.28 1.70
N GLU A 63 8.07 -7.16 1.01
CA GLU A 63 7.10 -6.52 0.09
C GLU A 63 6.82 -7.43 -1.11
N VAL A 64 5.61 -7.96 -1.15
CA VAL A 64 5.13 -8.86 -2.20
C VAL A 64 4.08 -8.24 -3.11
N GLY A 65 3.61 -7.05 -2.78
CA GLY A 65 2.56 -6.41 -3.56
C GLY A 65 2.21 -5.01 -3.07
N ARG A 66 1.09 -4.49 -3.60
CA ARG A 66 0.56 -3.17 -3.24
C ARG A 66 -0.96 -3.13 -3.30
N VAL A 67 -1.52 -2.23 -2.51
CA VAL A 67 -2.94 -1.88 -2.59
C VAL A 67 -3.20 -1.18 -3.92
N GLU A 68 -4.11 -1.71 -4.72
CA GLU A 68 -4.50 -1.13 -6.01
C GLU A 68 -5.66 -0.17 -5.86
N LYS A 69 -6.73 -0.63 -5.19
CA LYS A 69 -7.96 0.12 -5.06
C LYS A 69 -8.69 -0.21 -3.77
N ILE A 70 -9.38 0.77 -3.23
CA ILE A 70 -10.22 0.63 -2.05
C ILE A 70 -11.64 1.05 -2.41
N THR A 71 -12.62 0.16 -2.22
CA THR A 71 -14.03 0.41 -2.51
C THR A 71 -14.90 0.05 -1.31
N MET A 72 -16.08 0.64 -1.23
CA MET A 72 -17.03 0.37 -0.16
C MET A 72 -18.14 -0.56 -0.66
N ASP A 73 -18.30 -1.67 0.02
CA ASP A 73 -19.47 -2.56 -0.12
C ASP A 73 -20.55 -2.07 0.86
N GLN A 74 -21.51 -1.32 0.34
CA GLN A 74 -22.59 -0.74 1.15
C GLN A 74 -23.58 -1.79 1.67
N GLU A 75 -23.78 -2.88 0.92
CA GLU A 75 -24.72 -3.93 1.30
C GLU A 75 -24.21 -4.70 2.53
N ASN A 76 -22.92 -5.03 2.54
CA ASN A 76 -22.29 -5.79 3.62
C ASN A 76 -21.58 -4.89 4.65
N GLN A 77 -21.59 -3.57 4.46
CA GLN A 77 -20.91 -2.57 5.30
C GLN A 77 -19.42 -2.91 5.54
N LYS A 78 -18.73 -3.30 4.47
CA LYS A 78 -17.31 -3.65 4.48
C LYS A 78 -16.54 -2.84 3.44
N ALA A 79 -15.27 -2.64 3.70
CA ALA A 79 -14.34 -2.13 2.71
C ALA A 79 -13.74 -3.31 1.93
N ILE A 80 -13.79 -3.23 0.62
CA ILE A 80 -13.13 -4.19 -0.28
C ILE A 80 -11.83 -3.54 -0.72
N VAL A 81 -10.72 -4.21 -0.44
CA VAL A 81 -9.38 -3.78 -0.84
C VAL A 81 -8.89 -4.72 -1.94
N GLU A 82 -8.67 -4.17 -3.12
CA GLU A 82 -8.04 -4.87 -4.23
C GLU A 82 -6.52 -4.73 -4.10
N ILE A 83 -5.82 -5.85 -4.19
CA ILE A 83 -4.38 -5.96 -3.94
C ILE A 83 -3.74 -6.61 -5.16
N LYS A 84 -2.64 -6.04 -5.65
CA LYS A 84 -1.78 -6.67 -6.64
C LYS A 84 -0.65 -7.40 -5.96
N ILE A 85 -0.55 -8.71 -6.18
CA ILE A 85 0.49 -9.59 -5.63
C ILE A 85 1.40 -10.06 -6.75
N LYS A 86 2.73 -10.07 -6.51
CA LYS A 86 3.73 -10.58 -7.45
C LYS A 86 3.47 -12.04 -7.76
N LYS A 87 3.55 -12.42 -9.05
CA LYS A 87 3.46 -13.83 -9.46
C LYS A 87 4.54 -14.66 -8.77
N GLY A 88 4.20 -15.90 -8.44
CA GLY A 88 5.08 -16.79 -7.68
C GLY A 88 4.87 -16.77 -6.17
N VAL A 89 4.20 -15.76 -5.63
CA VAL A 89 3.76 -15.74 -4.23
C VAL A 89 2.50 -16.59 -4.10
N LYS A 90 2.52 -17.58 -3.21
CA LYS A 90 1.38 -18.46 -2.95
C LYS A 90 0.62 -17.96 -1.73
N ILE A 91 -0.68 -17.75 -1.90
CA ILE A 91 -1.61 -17.36 -0.83
C ILE A 91 -2.73 -18.38 -0.85
N TYR A 92 -3.15 -18.83 0.32
CA TYR A 92 -4.20 -19.84 0.47
C TYR A 92 -5.50 -19.19 0.97
N ASP A 93 -6.61 -19.91 0.90
CA ASP A 93 -7.93 -19.41 1.31
C ASP A 93 -8.07 -19.25 2.84
N ASP A 94 -7.18 -19.92 3.62
CA ASP A 94 -7.00 -19.76 5.05
C ASP A 94 -6.02 -18.60 5.42
N ALA A 95 -5.63 -17.78 4.44
CA ALA A 95 -4.78 -16.62 4.68
C ALA A 95 -5.48 -15.55 5.51
N ILE A 96 -4.70 -14.85 6.34
CA ILE A 96 -5.17 -13.75 7.18
C ILE A 96 -4.53 -12.45 6.68
N ALA A 97 -5.35 -11.44 6.35
CA ALA A 97 -4.87 -10.11 6.01
C ALA A 97 -5.08 -9.16 7.18
N SER A 98 -4.00 -8.55 7.67
CA SER A 98 -4.03 -7.61 8.80
C SER A 98 -3.51 -6.25 8.34
N ILE A 99 -4.21 -5.17 8.71
CA ILE A 99 -3.70 -3.81 8.51
C ILE A 99 -2.86 -3.44 9.71
N LYS A 100 -1.59 -3.11 9.46
CA LYS A 100 -0.61 -2.72 10.48
C LYS A 100 -0.05 -1.34 10.19
N THR A 101 0.49 -0.70 11.23
CA THR A 101 1.16 0.62 11.13
C THR A 101 2.66 0.42 11.25
N GLU A 102 3.42 1.09 10.40
CA GLU A 102 4.88 1.08 10.46
C GLU A 102 5.36 1.91 11.66
N GLY A 103 5.72 1.23 12.74
CA GLY A 103 6.01 1.86 14.03
C GLY A 103 4.77 2.42 14.72
N LEU A 104 4.93 3.51 15.48
CA LEU A 104 3.84 4.12 16.26
C LEU A 104 3.02 5.15 15.48
N MET A 105 3.61 5.82 14.49
CA MET A 105 3.01 6.94 13.74
C MET A 105 3.34 6.88 12.23
N GLY A 106 3.75 5.73 11.71
CA GLY A 106 4.08 5.56 10.30
C GLY A 106 2.88 5.30 9.41
N ASP A 107 3.15 5.10 8.13
CA ASP A 107 2.14 4.71 7.16
C ASP A 107 1.59 3.30 7.46
N GLN A 108 0.39 3.06 6.98
CA GLN A 108 -0.21 1.75 7.11
C GLN A 108 0.19 0.84 5.94
N TYR A 109 0.22 -0.45 6.21
CA TYR A 109 0.48 -1.48 5.23
C TYR A 109 -0.36 -2.72 5.52
N ILE A 110 -0.51 -3.58 4.53
CA ILE A 110 -1.19 -4.86 4.72
C ILE A 110 -0.14 -5.93 4.97
N SER A 111 -0.25 -6.62 6.09
CA SER A 111 0.54 -7.82 6.39
C SER A 111 -0.32 -9.05 6.15
N ILE A 112 0.09 -9.90 5.23
CA ILE A 112 -0.61 -11.16 4.93
C ILE A 112 0.14 -12.31 5.59
N ASP A 113 -0.57 -13.10 6.37
CA ASP A 113 -0.17 -14.45 6.72
C ASP A 113 -0.71 -15.36 5.62
N PRO A 114 0.15 -16.02 4.82
CA PRO A 114 -0.28 -16.70 3.59
C PRO A 114 -1.13 -17.95 3.81
N GLY A 115 -1.26 -18.41 5.07
CA GLY A 115 -1.91 -19.68 5.37
C GLY A 115 -1.07 -20.89 4.94
N GLY A 116 -1.69 -22.03 4.73
CA GLY A 116 -1.00 -23.24 4.30
C GLY A 116 -1.79 -24.53 4.39
N ALA A 117 -2.96 -24.51 5.01
CA ALA A 117 -3.83 -25.67 5.18
C ALA A 117 -4.99 -25.71 4.17
N GLY A 118 -5.22 -24.62 3.46
CA GLY A 118 -6.33 -24.45 2.56
C GLY A 118 -6.03 -24.69 1.08
N THR A 119 -6.91 -24.23 0.22
CA THR A 119 -6.77 -24.25 -1.24
C THR A 119 -6.02 -23.02 -1.72
N LEU A 120 -5.14 -23.16 -2.71
CA LEU A 120 -4.42 -22.02 -3.28
C LEU A 120 -5.40 -21.00 -3.85
N LEU A 121 -5.27 -19.76 -3.40
CA LEU A 121 -6.10 -18.64 -3.87
C LEU A 121 -5.65 -18.27 -5.29
N GLY A 122 -6.58 -18.42 -6.23
CA GLY A 122 -6.34 -18.03 -7.62
C GLY A 122 -6.48 -16.51 -7.84
N PRO A 123 -6.20 -16.03 -9.06
CA PRO A 123 -6.51 -14.66 -9.44
C PRO A 123 -7.97 -14.29 -9.13
N HIS A 124 -8.18 -13.07 -8.61
CA HIS A 124 -9.49 -12.59 -8.12
C HIS A 124 -10.04 -13.34 -6.91
N GLY A 125 -9.24 -14.18 -6.25
CA GLY A 125 -9.60 -14.79 -4.98
C GLY A 125 -9.80 -13.72 -3.89
N THR A 126 -10.58 -14.07 -2.86
CA THR A 126 -10.90 -13.16 -1.76
C THR A 126 -10.42 -13.75 -0.44
N ILE A 127 -9.61 -12.98 0.30
CA ILE A 127 -9.27 -13.27 1.70
C ILE A 127 -10.46 -12.85 2.56
N THR A 128 -11.02 -13.79 3.31
CA THR A 128 -12.17 -13.56 4.18
C THR A 128 -11.77 -13.25 5.61
N GLU A 129 -10.66 -13.83 6.06
CA GLU A 129 -10.12 -13.61 7.40
C GLU A 129 -9.30 -12.32 7.41
N THR A 130 -9.82 -11.27 8.06
CA THR A 130 -9.17 -9.95 8.07
C THR A 130 -9.17 -9.34 9.45
N GLN A 131 -8.10 -8.60 9.76
CA GLN A 131 -7.95 -7.84 11.00
C GLN A 131 -7.86 -6.36 10.68
N ALA A 132 -8.77 -5.58 11.28
CA ALA A 132 -8.76 -4.13 11.17
C ALA A 132 -7.56 -3.52 11.91
N PRO A 133 -7.15 -2.29 11.56
CA PRO A 133 -6.06 -1.60 12.24
C PRO A 133 -6.39 -1.35 13.71
N VAL A 134 -5.39 -1.52 14.58
CA VAL A 134 -5.52 -1.23 16.02
C VAL A 134 -5.21 0.24 16.25
N ASP A 135 -6.14 0.97 16.86
CA ASP A 135 -5.93 2.35 17.29
C ASP A 135 -5.09 2.40 18.59
N ILE A 136 -3.78 2.35 18.42
CA ILE A 136 -2.82 2.38 19.55
C ILE A 136 -2.92 3.71 20.30
N LEU A 137 -3.11 4.84 19.61
CA LEU A 137 -3.21 6.15 20.24
C LEU A 137 -4.48 6.27 21.09
N GLY A 138 -5.60 5.75 20.60
CA GLY A 138 -6.83 5.68 21.38
C GLY A 138 -6.71 4.78 22.62
N LEU A 139 -5.98 3.68 22.52
CA LEU A 139 -5.70 2.80 23.66
C LEU A 139 -4.81 3.47 24.71
N ILE A 140 -3.74 4.15 24.28
CA ILE A 140 -2.86 4.93 25.17
C ILE A 140 -3.65 6.06 25.83
N GLY A 141 -4.49 6.77 25.09
CA GLY A 141 -5.36 7.81 25.62
C GLY A 141 -6.30 7.29 26.73
N LYS A 142 -6.95 6.16 26.49
CA LYS A 142 -7.82 5.52 27.50
C LYS A 142 -7.04 5.08 28.74
N TYR A 143 -5.84 4.55 28.55
CA TYR A 143 -5.02 4.10 29.68
C TYR A 143 -4.42 5.26 30.48
N ALA A 144 -3.98 6.34 29.79
CA ALA A 144 -3.34 7.49 30.44
C ALA A 144 -4.35 8.43 31.14
N PHE A 145 -5.56 8.59 30.57
CA PHE A 145 -6.55 9.55 31.08
C PHE A 145 -7.76 8.90 31.74
N GLY A 146 -7.84 7.57 31.76
CA GLY A 146 -8.97 6.81 32.30
C GLY A 146 -10.24 6.95 31.45
N ASP A 147 -11.19 6.04 31.63
CA ASP A 147 -12.54 6.20 31.10
C ASP A 147 -13.23 7.35 31.86
N VAL A 148 -13.33 8.51 31.21
CA VAL A 148 -14.23 9.56 31.71
C VAL A 148 -15.64 9.06 31.47
N LYS A 149 -16.16 8.27 32.46
CA LYS A 149 -17.59 7.98 32.53
C LYS A 149 -18.31 9.31 32.66
N LYS A 150 -18.92 9.80 31.59
CA LYS A 150 -20.01 10.78 31.71
C LYS A 150 -21.10 10.10 32.54
N GLN A 151 -21.12 10.40 33.83
CA GLN A 151 -22.34 10.23 34.62
C GLN A 151 -23.30 11.31 34.15
N GLU A 152 -24.19 10.99 33.24
CA GLU A 152 -25.42 11.74 33.05
C GLU A 152 -26.31 11.47 34.28
N LYS A 153 -26.55 12.58 34.96
CA LYS A 153 -27.64 12.70 35.98
C LYS A 153 -28.91 13.03 35.25
#